data_9e9a6399ff7b1fc20f0b2622d4dec364
#
_entry.id   9e9a6399ff7b1fc20f0b2622d4dec364
#
_cell.length_a   1.000
_cell.length_b   1.000
_cell.length_c   1.000
_cell.angle_alpha   90.00
_cell.angle_beta   90.00
_cell.angle_gamma   90.00
#
_symmetry.space_group_name_H-M   'P 1'
#
loop_
_entity.id
_entity.type
_entity.pdbx_description
1 polymer ?
#
loop_
_entity_poly.entity_id
_entity_poly.type
_entity_poly.pdbx_seq_one_letter_code
_entity_poly.pdbx_strand_id
1 'polypeptide(L)' 'MHNGDIIVWSANPGFIAVYYKPQDQSQLLLRHHTRTDDAEILAAASRVAKDKARELGWIV' A
#
# COMPACT_ATOMS: atom_id res chain seq x y z
N MET A 1 -12.13 10.19 -13.52
CA MET A 1 -11.47 10.45 -12.23
C MET A 1 -10.41 9.41 -11.94
N HIS A 2 -9.29 9.86 -11.64
CA HIS A 2 -8.17 9.00 -11.37
C HIS A 2 -8.00 8.77 -9.87
N ASN A 3 -7.90 7.55 -9.45
CA ASN A 3 -7.82 7.23 -8.04
C ASN A 3 -6.42 7.37 -7.46
N GLY A 4 -5.45 7.27 -8.29
CA GLY A 4 -4.10 7.30 -7.80
C GLY A 4 -3.73 6.03 -7.05
N ASP A 5 -2.50 5.96 -6.67
CA ASP A 5 -1.97 4.84 -5.93
C ASP A 5 -1.50 5.32 -4.56
N ILE A 6 -1.48 4.41 -3.60
CA ILE A 6 -0.90 4.69 -2.30
C ILE A 6 0.53 4.15 -2.32
N ILE A 7 1.48 5.02 -2.07
CA ILE A 7 2.89 4.64 -2.08
C ILE A 7 3.41 4.69 -0.66
N VAL A 8 3.89 3.55 -0.18
CA VAL A 8 4.54 3.43 1.12
C VAL A 8 6.03 3.26 0.86
N TRP A 9 6.84 4.08 1.49
CA TRP A 9 8.27 4.01 1.25
C TRP A 9 9.04 4.22 2.55
N SER A 10 10.27 3.76 2.55
CA SER A 10 11.18 3.92 3.67
C SER A 10 12.58 4.17 3.14
N ALA A 11 13.29 5.09 3.78
CA ALA A 11 14.66 5.38 3.40
C ALA A 11 15.65 4.38 4.00
N ASN A 12 15.29 3.78 5.13
CA ASN A 12 16.19 2.87 5.83
C ASN A 12 15.36 1.79 6.54
N PRO A 13 15.30 0.58 5.99
CA PRO A 13 15.94 0.16 4.74
C PRO A 13 15.24 0.77 3.53
N GLY A 14 15.95 0.85 2.42
CA GLY A 14 15.37 1.36 1.19
C GLY A 14 14.27 0.42 0.71
N PHE A 15 13.04 0.90 0.73
CA PHE A 15 11.89 0.06 0.40
C PHE A 15 10.77 0.94 -0.12
N ILE A 16 10.05 0.41 -1.09
CA ILE A 16 8.87 1.08 -1.62
C ILE A 16 7.84 0.02 -1.97
N ALA A 17 6.58 0.32 -1.70
CA ALA A 17 5.47 -0.54 -2.08
C ALA A 17 4.36 0.33 -2.61
N VAL A 18 3.73 -0.11 -3.69
CA VAL A 18 2.67 0.64 -4.35
C VAL A 18 1.39 -0.18 -4.27
N TYR A 19 0.34 0.43 -3.77
CA TYR A 19 -0.95 -0.22 -3.60
C TYR A 19 -2.00 0.52 -4.41
N TYR A 20 -3.04 -0.19 -4.80
CA TYR A 20 -4.14 0.43 -5.52
C TYR A 20 -5.45 -0.25 -5.14
N LYS A 21 -6.53 0.42 -5.41
CA LYS A 21 -7.86 -0.13 -5.17
C LYS A 21 -8.61 -0.22 -6.49
N PRO A 22 -8.98 -1.42 -6.93
CA PRO A 22 -9.84 -1.56 -8.10
C PRO A 22 -11.19 -0.89 -7.85
N GLN A 23 -11.80 -0.38 -8.90
CA GLN A 23 -13.07 0.34 -8.76
C GLN A 23 -14.19 -0.54 -8.22
N ASP A 24 -14.17 -1.80 -8.57
CA ASP A 24 -15.24 -2.72 -8.20
C ASP A 24 -14.95 -3.52 -6.94
N GLN A 25 -13.93 -3.13 -6.20
CA GLN A 25 -13.56 -3.82 -4.97
C GLN A 25 -13.33 -2.83 -3.86
N SER A 26 -13.53 -3.27 -2.62
CA SER A 26 -13.35 -2.42 -1.46
C SER A 26 -12.11 -2.82 -0.67
N GLN A 27 -11.11 -3.33 -1.34
CA GLN A 27 -9.86 -3.69 -0.69
C GLN A 27 -8.68 -3.24 -1.53
N LEU A 28 -7.56 -3.03 -0.86
CA LEU A 28 -6.32 -2.66 -1.52
C LEU A 28 -5.63 -3.88 -2.06
N LEU A 29 -5.01 -3.71 -3.21
CA LEU A 29 -4.15 -4.73 -3.79
C LEU A 29 -2.76 -4.17 -3.94
N LEU A 30 -1.76 -5.03 -3.81
CA LEU A 30 -0.37 -4.65 -3.97
C LEU A 30 -0.02 -4.68 -5.45
N ARG A 31 0.41 -3.55 -5.98
CA ARG A 31 0.79 -3.47 -7.39
C ARG A 31 2.22 -3.96 -7.59
N HIS A 32 3.14 -3.44 -6.80
CA HIS A 32 4.52 -3.94 -6.81
C HIS A 32 5.25 -3.38 -5.60
N HIS A 33 6.40 -3.96 -5.32
CA HIS A 33 7.20 -3.51 -4.19
C HIS A 33 8.67 -3.85 -4.43
N THR A 34 9.54 -3.18 -3.67
CA THR A 34 10.94 -3.50 -3.66
C THR A 34 11.10 -4.92 -3.10
N ARG A 35 11.99 -5.68 -3.72
CA ARG A 35 12.25 -7.04 -3.27
C ARG A 35 12.77 -7.03 -1.84
N THR A 36 12.20 -7.87 -1.01
CA THR A 36 12.63 -8.00 0.37
C THR A 36 12.33 -9.39 0.87
N ASP A 37 13.20 -9.88 1.76
CA ASP A 37 12.99 -11.15 2.43
C ASP A 37 12.33 -10.96 3.79
N ASP A 38 12.11 -9.73 4.20
CA ASP A 38 11.59 -9.43 5.53
C ASP A 38 10.09 -9.28 5.47
N ALA A 39 9.39 -10.31 5.96
CA ALA A 39 7.93 -10.30 5.96
C ALA A 39 7.36 -9.20 6.86
N GLU A 40 8.10 -8.80 7.88
CA GLU A 40 7.63 -7.74 8.77
C GLU A 40 7.57 -6.39 8.06
N ILE A 41 8.50 -6.15 7.14
CA ILE A 41 8.48 -4.92 6.36
C ILE A 41 7.24 -4.89 5.49
N LEU A 42 6.91 -6.00 4.84
CA LEU A 42 5.72 -6.08 4.02
C LEU A 42 4.45 -5.93 4.84
N ALA A 43 4.41 -6.56 6.01
CA ALA A 43 3.24 -6.45 6.88
C ALA A 43 3.05 -5.02 7.38
N ALA A 44 4.13 -4.37 7.74
CA ALA A 44 4.05 -2.98 8.19
C ALA A 44 3.60 -2.06 7.06
N ALA A 45 4.11 -2.27 5.85
CA ALA A 45 3.72 -1.47 4.71
C ALA A 45 2.24 -1.65 4.40
N SER A 46 1.74 -2.88 4.46
CA SER A 46 0.32 -3.15 4.25
C SER A 46 -0.54 -2.42 5.26
N ARG A 47 -0.12 -2.43 6.53
CA ARG A 47 -0.88 -1.76 7.58
C ARG A 47 -0.95 -0.26 7.33
N VAL A 48 0.18 0.33 7.00
CA VAL A 48 0.23 1.76 6.71
C VAL A 48 -0.65 2.10 5.51
N ALA A 49 -0.57 1.28 4.46
CA ALA A 49 -1.37 1.51 3.26
C ALA A 49 -2.86 1.43 3.57
N LYS A 50 -3.27 0.45 4.37
CA LYS A 50 -4.68 0.30 4.73
C LYS A 50 -5.16 1.46 5.57
N ASP A 51 -4.34 1.92 6.51
CA ASP A 51 -4.71 3.07 7.32
C ASP A 51 -4.91 4.30 6.45
N LYS A 52 -4.03 4.50 5.49
CA LYS A 52 -4.17 5.63 4.57
C LYS A 52 -5.41 5.49 3.70
N ALA A 53 -5.70 4.30 3.24
CA ALA A 53 -6.89 4.07 2.42
C ALA A 53 -8.17 4.37 3.22
N ARG A 54 -8.20 4.00 4.50
CA ARG A 54 -9.34 4.33 5.34
C ARG A 54 -9.47 5.83 5.53
N GLU A 55 -8.35 6.50 5.74
CA GLU A 55 -8.34 7.95 5.89
C GLU A 55 -8.88 8.64 4.65
N LEU A 56 -8.57 8.11 3.48
CA LEU A 56 -9.03 8.65 2.22
C LEU A 56 -10.46 8.22 1.87
N GLY A 57 -11.03 7.30 2.64
CA GLY A 57 -12.36 6.80 2.36
C GLY A 57 -12.41 5.75 1.27
N TRP A 58 -11.29 5.16 0.91
CA TRP A 58 -11.22 4.15 -0.14
C TRP A 58 -11.76 2.80 0.33
N ILE A 59 -11.53 2.48 1.60
CA ILE A 59 -12.00 1.23 2.20
C ILE A 59 -12.62 1.53 3.55
N VAL A 60 -13.33 0.57 4.07
CA VAL A 60 -14.07 0.75 5.32
C VAL A 60 -13.20 0.42 6.53
#